data_ead4d5819d785bebccc70e9b6f43b817
#
_entry.id   ead4d5819d785bebccc70e9b6f43b817
#
_cell.length_a   1.000
_cell.length_b   1.000
_cell.length_c   1.000
_cell.angle_alpha   90.00
_cell.angle_beta   90.00
_cell.angle_gamma   90.00
#
_symmetry.space_group_name_H-M   'P 1'
#
loop_
_entity.id
_entity.type
_entity.pdbx_description
1 polymer ?
#
loop_
_entity_poly.entity_id
_entity_poly.type
_entity_poly.pdbx_seq_one_letter_code
_entity_poly.pdbx_strand_id
1 'polypeptide(L)'
;MERLRNNESGDIIVITEKQPGTRVPELYEVLELVDQAKTTEDAVEVVKKFGEKYSWFTDYLRCLFDNKIEFNLPPGTPPYTPAHEAHYPSSWHRKHMDLGYWVKGMKGDQMNDIRRESNFIGMLESIHPEDAVHIVQMTQKKTNVGGLSKEIVKEALPNLKI
;
A
#
# COMPACT_ATOMS: atom_id res chain seq x y z
N MET A 1 -24.03 1.46 14.23
CA MET A 1 -24.49 1.93 14.66
C MET A 1 -24.28 2.65 15.25
N GLU A 2 -23.74 2.48 15.22
CA GLU A 2 -23.90 2.97 15.83
C GLU A 2 -23.85 3.16 16.52
N ARG A 3 -23.78 2.75 17.00
CA ARG A 3 -24.15 2.94 17.81
C ARG A 3 -24.26 3.44 18.58
N LEU A 4 -24.23 3.15 18.84
CA LEU A 4 -24.66 3.60 19.63
C LEU A 4 -24.77 3.71 20.38
N ARG A 5 -25.07 3.32 20.87
CA ARG A 5 -25.56 3.42 21.64
C ARG A 5 -25.67 3.69 22.50
N ASN A 6 -25.74 3.34 22.91
CA ASN A 6 -26.14 3.64 23.74
C ASN A 6 -26.05 3.62 24.36
N ASN A 7 -26.10 3.12 24.86
CA ASN A 7 -26.36 3.18 25.44
C ASN A 7 -26.53 3.14 26.06
N GLU A 8 -26.75 2.61 26.55
CA GLU A 8 -27.07 2.63 27.10
C GLU A 8 -26.82 3.01 27.91
N SER A 9 -27.01 2.47 28.39
CA SER A 9 -26.85 2.93 28.75
C SER A 9 -26.28 3.52 28.74
N GLY A 10 -26.27 3.19 28.64
CA GLY A 10 -26.00 3.67 27.98
C GLY A 10 -24.98 3.81 27.64
N ASP A 11 -24.88 3.62 27.43
CA ASP A 11 -24.25 3.71 26.78
C ASP A 11 -23.64 3.75 26.16
N ILE A 12 -23.61 3.49 26.01
CA ILE A 12 -23.34 3.59 25.06
C ILE A 12 -22.50 3.69 24.64
N ILE A 13 -22.32 3.37 24.39
CA ILE A 13 -21.80 3.46 23.75
C ILE A 13 -21.26 3.81 23.30
N VAL A 14 -21.19 3.93 22.99
CA VAL A 14 -20.87 4.32 22.21
C VAL A 14 -20.20 4.76 21.68
N ILE A 15 -20.50 4.65 21.46
CA ILE A 15 -19.91 4.92 20.72
C ILE A 15 -19.60 5.83 19.67
N THR A 16 -19.78 6.15 19.24
CA THR A 16 -19.37 7.07 18.21
C THR A 16 -18.02 6.86 17.64
N GLU A 17 -17.20 6.39 18.42
CA GLU A 17 -15.87 6.05 17.90
C GLU A 17 -15.99 4.96 16.86
N LYS A 18 -15.08 4.96 15.93
CA LYS A 18 -15.12 4.00 14.84
C LYS A 18 -14.86 2.61 15.36
N GLN A 19 -15.63 1.69 14.83
CA GLN A 19 -15.40 0.28 15.12
C GLN A 19 -14.08 -0.16 14.48
N PRO A 20 -13.38 -1.09 15.12
CA PRO A 20 -12.23 -1.72 14.46
C PRO A 20 -12.64 -2.29 13.12
N GLY A 21 -11.86 -2.03 12.09
CA GLY A 21 -12.13 -2.54 10.75
C GLY A 21 -12.98 -1.66 9.88
N THR A 22 -13.54 -0.55 10.43
CA THR A 22 -14.28 0.38 9.60
C THR A 22 -13.38 1.39 8.89
N ARG A 23 -12.18 1.58 9.39
CA ARG A 23 -11.19 2.46 8.78
C ARG A 23 -10.30 1.65 7.86
N VAL A 24 -10.07 2.17 6.66
CA VAL A 24 -9.11 1.54 5.74
C VAL A 24 -7.71 1.87 6.23
N PRO A 25 -6.87 0.86 6.50
CA PRO A 25 -5.51 1.12 6.97
C PRO A 25 -4.64 1.68 5.84
N GLU A 26 -3.61 2.43 6.22
CA GLU A 26 -2.59 2.85 5.26
C GLU A 26 -1.69 1.67 4.94
N LEU A 27 -1.00 1.74 3.79
CA LEU A 27 -0.10 0.66 3.38
C LEU A 27 0.93 0.34 4.46
N TYR A 28 1.57 1.37 5.02
CA TYR A 28 2.62 1.15 6.02
C TYR A 28 2.09 0.44 7.26
N GLU A 29 0.81 0.67 7.60
CA GLU A 29 0.21 0.01 8.76
C GLU A 29 0.08 -1.50 8.55
N VAL A 30 -0.33 -1.89 7.35
CA VAL A 30 -0.41 -3.32 7.01
C VAL A 30 0.98 -3.94 7.00
N LEU A 31 1.95 -3.23 6.45
CA LEU A 31 3.32 -3.74 6.38
C LEU A 31 3.95 -3.85 7.77
N GLU A 32 3.61 -2.95 8.69
CA GLU A 32 4.04 -3.08 10.08
C GLU A 32 3.51 -4.34 10.74
N LEU A 33 2.26 -4.70 10.44
CA LEU A 33 1.69 -5.93 10.98
C LEU A 33 2.43 -7.16 10.46
N VAL A 34 2.84 -7.15 9.19
CA VAL A 34 3.65 -8.24 8.64
C VAL A 34 5.01 -8.27 9.32
N ASP A 35 5.63 -7.13 9.49
CA ASP A 35 6.96 -7.01 10.10
C ASP A 35 6.96 -7.50 11.56
N GLN A 36 5.87 -7.26 12.26
CA GLN A 36 5.72 -7.64 13.67
C GLN A 36 5.27 -9.09 13.87
N ALA A 37 4.93 -9.78 12.81
CA ALA A 37 4.50 -11.18 12.90
C ALA A 37 5.63 -12.03 13.45
N LYS A 38 5.31 -12.85 14.45
CA LYS A 38 6.32 -13.64 15.14
C LYS A 38 6.65 -14.93 14.42
N THR A 39 5.73 -15.42 13.59
CA THR A 39 5.92 -16.68 12.86
C THR A 39 5.57 -16.47 11.41
N THR A 40 6.03 -17.40 10.56
CA THR A 40 5.67 -17.41 9.15
C THR A 40 4.16 -17.51 8.96
N GLU A 41 3.52 -18.34 9.78
CA GLU A 41 2.07 -18.51 9.72
C GLU A 41 1.34 -17.20 10.01
N ASP A 42 1.82 -16.45 10.99
CA ASP A 42 1.22 -15.16 11.33
C ASP A 42 1.37 -14.17 10.18
N ALA A 43 2.54 -14.14 9.55
CA ALA A 43 2.76 -13.27 8.39
C ALA A 43 1.84 -13.62 7.24
N VAL A 44 1.67 -14.93 6.96
CA VAL A 44 0.77 -15.40 5.92
C VAL A 44 -0.67 -14.94 6.22
N GLU A 45 -1.10 -15.05 7.48
CA GLU A 45 -2.46 -14.64 7.85
C GLU A 45 -2.69 -13.14 7.62
N VAL A 46 -1.71 -12.30 7.95
CA VAL A 46 -1.84 -10.86 7.72
C VAL A 46 -1.95 -10.57 6.23
N VAL A 47 -1.05 -11.15 5.44
CA VAL A 47 -1.05 -10.91 3.99
C VAL A 47 -2.35 -11.41 3.36
N LYS A 48 -2.83 -12.57 3.78
CA LYS A 48 -4.08 -13.13 3.28
C LYS A 48 -5.25 -12.23 3.61
N LYS A 49 -5.37 -11.82 4.87
CA LYS A 49 -6.48 -11.00 5.32
C LYS A 49 -6.62 -9.71 4.53
N PHE A 50 -5.52 -8.98 4.39
CA PHE A 50 -5.56 -7.68 3.72
C PHE A 50 -5.53 -7.82 2.21
N GLY A 51 -4.86 -8.85 1.68
CA GLY A 51 -4.82 -9.10 0.24
C GLY A 51 -6.16 -9.52 -0.33
N GLU A 52 -6.95 -10.28 0.44
CA GLU A 52 -8.29 -10.68 -0.01
C GLU A 52 -9.27 -9.52 0.02
N LYS A 53 -8.97 -8.49 0.80
CA LYS A 53 -9.89 -7.38 1.00
C LYS A 53 -9.56 -6.16 0.15
N TYR A 54 -8.29 -5.88 -0.08
CA TYR A 54 -7.87 -4.59 -0.66
C TYR A 54 -7.03 -4.77 -1.91
N SER A 55 -7.53 -4.25 -3.04
CA SER A 55 -6.80 -4.30 -4.31
C SER A 55 -5.55 -3.41 -4.29
N TRP A 56 -5.55 -2.32 -3.51
CA TRP A 56 -4.38 -1.47 -3.41
C TRP A 56 -3.20 -2.21 -2.75
N PHE A 57 -3.49 -3.20 -1.91
CA PHE A 57 -2.44 -4.01 -1.31
C PHE A 57 -1.93 -5.08 -2.30
N THR A 58 -2.83 -5.75 -3.01
CA THR A 58 -2.42 -6.75 -4.01
C THR A 58 -1.67 -6.10 -5.18
N ASP A 59 -2.05 -4.88 -5.58
CA ASP A 59 -1.30 -4.15 -6.60
C ASP A 59 0.12 -3.87 -6.14
N TYR A 60 0.29 -3.45 -4.89
CA TYR A 60 1.61 -3.26 -4.30
C TYR A 60 2.42 -4.56 -4.34
N LEU A 61 1.82 -5.66 -3.90
CA LEU A 61 2.52 -6.96 -3.85
C LEU A 61 2.91 -7.43 -5.25
N ARG A 62 2.04 -7.27 -6.22
CA ARG A 62 2.35 -7.65 -7.59
C ARG A 62 3.50 -6.82 -8.15
N CYS A 63 3.45 -5.53 -7.94
CA CYS A 63 4.52 -4.65 -8.43
C CYS A 63 5.86 -4.95 -7.75
N LEU A 64 5.81 -5.40 -6.50
CA LEU A 64 7.03 -5.73 -5.77
C LEU A 64 7.62 -7.07 -6.22
N PHE A 65 6.80 -8.07 -6.44
CA PHE A 65 7.27 -9.46 -6.60
C PHE A 65 7.14 -10.03 -8.02
N ASP A 66 6.33 -9.44 -8.89
CA ASP A 66 6.21 -9.93 -10.27
C ASP A 66 7.32 -9.31 -11.12
N ASN A 67 8.30 -10.13 -11.50
CA ASN A 67 9.43 -9.67 -12.28
C ASN A 67 9.06 -9.22 -13.70
N LYS A 68 7.85 -9.55 -14.16
CA LYS A 68 7.37 -9.10 -15.46
C LYS A 68 6.88 -7.66 -15.43
N ILE A 69 6.60 -7.13 -14.24
CA ILE A 69 6.21 -5.73 -14.08
C ILE A 69 7.47 -4.90 -13.93
N GLU A 70 7.71 -4.01 -14.87
CA GLU A 70 8.87 -3.12 -14.85
C GLU A 70 8.36 -1.68 -14.85
N PHE A 71 9.06 -0.82 -14.12
CA PHE A 71 8.68 0.58 -14.04
C PHE A 71 9.44 1.41 -15.07
N ASN A 72 8.72 2.29 -15.74
CA ASN A 72 9.28 3.20 -16.74
C ASN A 72 9.64 4.52 -16.05
N LEU A 73 10.57 4.43 -15.09
CA LEU A 73 11.02 5.54 -14.28
C LEU A 73 12.55 5.50 -14.20
N PRO A 74 13.19 6.64 -13.96
CA PRO A 74 14.64 6.63 -13.75
C PRO A 74 15.01 5.75 -12.55
N PRO A 75 16.21 5.14 -12.55
CA PRO A 75 16.63 4.30 -11.43
C PRO A 75 16.85 5.14 -10.17
N GLY A 76 16.74 4.48 -9.03
CA GLY A 76 17.02 5.10 -7.74
C GLY A 76 15.82 5.83 -7.16
N THR A 77 16.08 6.59 -6.10
CA THR A 77 15.05 7.34 -5.40
C THR A 77 14.88 8.70 -6.07
N PRO A 78 13.66 9.05 -6.50
CA PRO A 78 13.45 10.37 -7.11
C PRO A 78 13.55 11.50 -6.07
N PRO A 79 13.83 12.72 -6.51
CA PRO A 79 13.94 13.86 -5.60
C PRO A 79 12.55 14.39 -5.24
N TYR A 80 11.93 13.82 -4.23
CA TYR A 80 10.61 14.27 -3.77
C TYR A 80 10.71 14.79 -2.34
N THR A 81 9.77 15.67 -1.98
CA THR A 81 9.64 16.20 -0.63
C THR A 81 8.52 15.45 0.07
N PRO A 82 8.82 14.66 1.09
CA PRO A 82 7.76 13.90 1.78
C PRO A 82 6.69 14.80 2.37
N ALA A 83 5.45 14.35 2.35
CA ALA A 83 4.36 15.04 3.00
C ALA A 83 4.54 15.00 4.52
N HIS A 84 3.87 15.92 5.22
CA HIS A 84 3.83 15.86 6.68
C HIS A 84 2.94 14.68 7.09
N GLU A 85 3.37 13.91 8.09
CA GLU A 85 2.65 12.70 8.48
C GLU A 85 1.24 12.96 8.98
N ALA A 86 0.95 14.18 9.41
CA ALA A 86 -0.39 14.57 9.86
C ALA A 86 -1.23 15.22 8.76
N HIS A 87 -0.62 15.55 7.62
CA HIS A 87 -1.30 16.31 6.56
C HIS A 87 -0.83 15.80 5.20
N TYR A 88 -1.55 14.83 4.65
CA TYR A 88 -1.27 14.32 3.31
C TYR A 88 -2.61 14.22 2.57
N PRO A 89 -2.70 14.84 1.39
CA PRO A 89 -4.00 15.02 0.74
C PRO A 89 -4.59 13.79 0.08
N SER A 90 -3.80 12.73 -0.10
CA SER A 90 -4.29 11.54 -0.78
C SER A 90 -3.81 10.29 -0.05
N SER A 91 -3.95 9.13 -0.68
CA SER A 91 -3.55 7.85 -0.09
C SER A 91 -3.20 6.87 -1.20
N TRP A 92 -2.46 5.84 -0.85
CA TRP A 92 -2.19 4.75 -1.79
C TRP A 92 -3.50 4.06 -2.20
N HIS A 93 -4.52 4.08 -1.34
CA HIS A 93 -5.84 3.51 -1.66
C HIS A 93 -6.43 4.09 -2.96
N ARG A 94 -6.09 5.33 -3.27
CA ARG A 94 -6.54 6.00 -4.49
C ARG A 94 -5.48 5.96 -5.57
N LYS A 95 -4.24 6.16 -5.17
CA LYS A 95 -3.15 6.37 -6.14
C LYS A 95 -2.67 5.10 -6.80
N HIS A 96 -2.94 3.93 -6.22
CA HIS A 96 -2.56 2.67 -6.87
C HIS A 96 -3.21 2.52 -8.26
N MET A 97 -4.34 3.17 -8.47
CA MET A 97 -5.01 3.13 -9.77
C MET A 97 -4.25 3.88 -10.86
N ASP A 98 -3.28 4.70 -10.46
CA ASP A 98 -2.44 5.44 -11.41
C ASP A 98 -1.18 4.67 -11.83
N LEU A 99 -1.01 3.44 -11.35
CA LEU A 99 0.17 2.63 -11.67
C LEU A 99 0.44 2.51 -13.17
N GLY A 100 -0.63 2.52 -13.98
CA GLY A 100 -0.48 2.45 -15.43
C GLY A 100 0.30 3.60 -16.05
N TYR A 101 0.45 4.72 -15.34
CA TYR A 101 1.27 5.81 -15.83
C TYR A 101 2.77 5.52 -15.70
N TRP A 102 3.14 4.59 -14.83
CA TRP A 102 4.55 4.37 -14.47
C TRP A 102 5.07 2.99 -14.85
N VAL A 103 4.20 2.06 -15.19
CA VAL A 103 4.58 0.68 -15.56
C VAL A 103 4.81 0.61 -17.07
N LYS A 104 5.94 0.00 -17.48
CA LYS A 104 6.25 -0.18 -18.91
C LYS A 104 5.17 -1.00 -19.60
N GLY A 105 4.86 -0.61 -20.81
CA GLY A 105 3.85 -1.30 -21.61
C GLY A 105 2.43 -0.81 -21.38
N MET A 106 2.26 0.21 -20.52
CA MET A 106 0.95 0.74 -20.19
C MET A 106 0.84 2.20 -20.66
N LYS A 107 -0.26 2.85 -20.28
CA LYS A 107 -0.62 4.17 -20.86
C LYS A 107 0.42 5.26 -20.67
N GLY A 108 1.24 5.16 -19.63
CA GLY A 108 2.25 6.17 -19.34
C GLY A 108 3.44 6.16 -20.29
N ASP A 109 3.60 5.11 -21.11
CA ASP A 109 4.69 5.05 -22.08
C ASP A 109 4.62 6.18 -23.11
N GLN A 110 3.44 6.72 -23.34
CA GLN A 110 3.26 7.80 -24.31
C GLN A 110 3.56 9.18 -23.74
N MET A 111 3.77 9.26 -22.42
CA MET A 111 4.17 10.50 -21.80
C MET A 111 5.68 10.68 -21.97
N ASN A 112 6.15 11.95 -22.06
CA ASN A 112 7.59 12.14 -22.06
C ASN A 112 8.14 11.83 -20.66
N ASP A 113 9.45 11.55 -20.60
CA ASP A 113 10.09 11.05 -19.38
C ASP A 113 9.96 12.04 -18.22
N ILE A 114 10.14 13.33 -18.50
CA ILE A 114 10.08 14.36 -17.45
C ILE A 114 8.68 14.42 -16.86
N ARG A 115 7.67 14.39 -17.71
CA ARG A 115 6.28 14.47 -17.25
C ARG A 115 5.89 13.24 -16.46
N ARG A 116 6.32 12.06 -16.90
CA ARG A 116 6.02 10.81 -16.20
C ARG A 116 6.66 10.79 -14.83
N GLU A 117 7.93 11.21 -14.74
CA GLU A 117 8.61 11.28 -13.45
C GLU A 117 7.97 12.32 -12.53
N SER A 118 7.64 13.51 -13.07
CA SER A 118 6.96 14.54 -12.29
C SER A 118 5.63 14.08 -11.74
N ASN A 119 4.89 13.30 -12.52
CA ASN A 119 3.62 12.73 -12.11
C ASN A 119 3.84 11.75 -10.94
N PHE A 120 4.85 10.92 -11.02
CA PHE A 120 5.19 9.98 -9.96
C PHE A 120 5.63 10.72 -8.68
N ILE A 121 6.47 11.73 -8.82
CA ILE A 121 6.93 12.55 -7.69
C ILE A 121 5.73 13.22 -7.00
N GLY A 122 4.81 13.78 -7.79
CA GLY A 122 3.61 14.40 -7.24
C GLY A 122 2.78 13.43 -6.43
N MET A 123 2.69 12.18 -6.89
CA MET A 123 1.99 11.14 -6.12
C MET A 123 2.70 10.88 -4.79
N LEU A 124 4.03 10.71 -4.82
CA LEU A 124 4.79 10.45 -3.59
C LEU A 124 4.63 11.56 -2.56
N GLU A 125 4.50 12.80 -3.03
CA GLU A 125 4.34 13.95 -2.15
C GLU A 125 2.92 14.13 -1.64
N SER A 126 1.98 13.31 -2.11
CA SER A 126 0.57 13.43 -1.74
C SER A 126 0.10 12.36 -0.76
N ILE A 127 0.92 11.35 -0.48
CA ILE A 127 0.54 10.24 0.38
C ILE A 127 1.34 10.27 1.68
N HIS A 128 0.96 9.41 2.63
CA HIS A 128 1.69 9.32 3.90
C HIS A 128 3.18 9.09 3.61
N PRO A 129 4.08 9.79 4.34
CA PRO A 129 5.52 9.69 4.05
C PRO A 129 6.09 8.28 4.19
N GLU A 130 5.57 7.47 5.10
CA GLU A 130 6.04 6.07 5.20
C GLU A 130 5.56 5.24 4.02
N ASP A 131 4.34 5.49 3.53
CA ASP A 131 3.87 4.83 2.32
C ASP A 131 4.76 5.19 1.13
N ALA A 132 5.15 6.47 1.02
CA ALA A 132 6.01 6.90 -0.08
C ALA A 132 7.32 6.12 -0.12
N VAL A 133 7.93 5.87 1.04
CA VAL A 133 9.16 5.08 1.11
C VAL A 133 8.92 3.67 0.57
N HIS A 134 7.82 3.03 0.99
CA HIS A 134 7.50 1.68 0.51
C HIS A 134 7.24 1.65 -0.99
N ILE A 135 6.59 2.68 -1.53
CA ILE A 135 6.32 2.73 -2.97
C ILE A 135 7.62 2.91 -3.76
N VAL A 136 8.53 3.75 -3.29
CA VAL A 136 9.85 3.89 -3.95
C VAL A 136 10.57 2.55 -3.95
N GLN A 137 10.59 1.86 -2.80
CA GLN A 137 11.23 0.53 -2.72
C GLN A 137 10.56 -0.48 -3.66
N MET A 138 9.23 -0.43 -3.76
CA MET A 138 8.47 -1.28 -4.67
C MET A 138 8.95 -1.12 -6.12
N THR A 139 9.18 0.11 -6.56
CA THR A 139 9.66 0.35 -7.92
C THR A 139 11.06 -0.20 -8.14
N GLN A 140 11.82 -0.38 -7.06
CA GLN A 140 13.17 -0.94 -7.10
C GLN A 140 13.17 -2.45 -6.83
N LYS A 141 11.99 -3.04 -6.68
CA LYS A 141 11.81 -4.46 -6.36
C LYS A 141 12.47 -4.84 -5.04
N LYS A 142 12.37 -3.96 -4.05
CA LYS A 142 12.98 -4.14 -2.74
C LYS A 142 11.94 -3.90 -1.64
N THR A 143 12.16 -4.55 -0.50
CA THR A 143 11.38 -4.29 0.70
C THR A 143 12.27 -4.50 1.91
N ASN A 144 12.08 -3.66 2.93
CA ASN A 144 12.75 -3.84 4.22
C ASN A 144 11.81 -4.43 5.27
N VAL A 145 10.64 -4.92 4.84
CA VAL A 145 9.65 -5.50 5.77
C VAL A 145 10.06 -6.92 6.08
N GLY A 146 10.33 -7.19 7.36
CA GLY A 146 10.63 -8.55 7.81
C GLY A 146 9.41 -9.44 7.65
N GLY A 147 9.63 -10.67 7.21
CA GLY A 147 8.54 -11.61 7.01
C GLY A 147 7.79 -11.45 5.72
N LEU A 148 8.12 -10.47 4.89
CA LEU A 148 7.48 -10.30 3.59
C LEU A 148 8.41 -10.86 2.52
N SER A 149 7.98 -11.93 1.85
CA SER A 149 8.73 -12.56 0.78
C SER A 149 7.77 -13.08 -0.27
N LYS A 150 8.32 -13.40 -1.43
CA LYS A 150 7.52 -13.95 -2.52
C LYS A 150 6.82 -15.25 -2.09
N GLU A 151 7.53 -16.09 -1.31
CA GLU A 151 6.98 -17.35 -0.82
C GLU A 151 5.80 -17.12 0.10
N ILE A 152 5.93 -16.17 1.02
CA ILE A 152 4.84 -15.81 1.94
C ILE A 152 3.62 -15.35 1.15
N VAL A 153 3.82 -14.51 0.16
CA VAL A 153 2.71 -13.98 -0.64
C VAL A 153 2.06 -15.09 -1.47
N LYS A 154 2.86 -15.98 -2.04
CA LYS A 154 2.30 -17.11 -2.80
C LYS A 154 1.46 -18.03 -1.93
N GLU A 155 1.89 -18.25 -0.70
CA GLU A 155 1.13 -19.08 0.22
C GLU A 155 -0.16 -18.40 0.65
N ALA A 156 -0.09 -17.10 0.93
CA ALA A 156 -1.25 -16.33 1.40
C ALA A 156 -2.27 -16.10 0.29
N LEU A 157 -1.79 -15.84 -0.93
CA LEU A 157 -2.63 -15.44 -2.06
C LEU A 157 -2.24 -16.26 -3.29
N PRO A 158 -2.61 -17.55 -3.30
CA PRO A 158 -2.15 -18.45 -4.36
C PRO A 158 -2.64 -18.09 -5.77
N ASN A 159 -3.71 -17.30 -5.86
CA ASN A 159 -4.24 -16.89 -7.17
C ASN A 159 -3.63 -15.58 -7.67
N LEU A 160 -2.79 -14.94 -6.87
CA LEU A 160 -2.14 -13.71 -7.27
C LEU A 160 -0.99 -14.03 -8.21
N LYS A 161 -0.92 -13.30 -9.33
CA LYS A 161 0.15 -13.52 -10.30
C LYS A 161 1.40 -12.76 -9.88
N ILE A 162 2.40 -13.49 -9.47
CA ILE A 162 3.70 -12.92 -9.12
C ILE A 162 4.83 -13.86 -9.54
#